data_e949366456ea0153af81183a3fea6967
#
_entry.id   e949366456ea0153af81183a3fea6967
#
_cell.length_a   1.000
_cell.length_b   1.000
_cell.length_c   1.000
_cell.angle_alpha   90.00
_cell.angle_beta   90.00
_cell.angle_gamma   90.00
#
_symmetry.space_group_name_H-M   'P 1'
#
loop_
_entity.id
_entity.type
_entity.pdbx_description
1 polymer ?
#
loop_
_entity_poly.entity_id
_entity_poly.type
_entity_poly.pdbx_seq_one_letter_code
_entity_poly.pdbx_strand_id
1 'polypeptide(L)'
;HGRARCRKISRPVNLLRADAPSAPVTINMLTWLQRDDLSFPPLEKAMRDPNGLLAAGGDLSPERLLAAYRHGCFPWYQEGQPLLWWSPDPRTVLYPEELHVSRSLGKKLRQGAFSITFDKAFRDVLEGCAGPRNYTDGTWITLPMQEAYLKLHQLGIAHSVEVWQDERLVGGLYGLAMGRLFFGESMFSRTTDASKAGFVTLVERLRDWEFKLIDCQMHTQHLASFGARAIPRQTFAKTLAHYLDEPSTARWEP
;
A
#
# COMPACT_ATOMS: atom_id res chain seq x y z
N HIS A 1 -29.85 21.53 29.16
CA HIS A 1 -28.45 21.76 28.67
C HIS A 1 -27.75 20.43 28.52
N GLY A 2 -27.99 19.74 27.39
CA GLY A 2 -27.29 18.51 26.99
C GLY A 2 -26.17 18.89 26.02
N ARG A 3 -24.92 18.85 26.46
CA ARG A 3 -23.76 18.89 25.56
C ARG A 3 -23.61 17.53 24.88
N ALA A 4 -23.96 17.46 23.60
CA ALA A 4 -23.63 16.33 22.73
C ALA A 4 -22.10 16.22 22.68
N ARG A 5 -21.53 15.13 23.19
CA ARG A 5 -20.12 14.79 23.02
C ARG A 5 -19.95 14.39 21.54
N CYS A 6 -19.28 15.25 20.79
CA CYS A 6 -18.78 14.94 19.45
C CYS A 6 -17.83 13.74 19.56
N ARG A 7 -18.25 12.56 19.08
CA ARG A 7 -17.40 11.36 19.00
C ARG A 7 -16.29 11.65 17.98
N LYS A 8 -15.05 11.56 18.42
CA LYS A 8 -13.87 11.70 17.56
C LYS A 8 -13.95 10.65 16.46
N ILE A 9 -14.11 11.11 15.23
CA ILE A 9 -14.04 10.28 14.02
C ILE A 9 -12.62 9.74 13.92
N SER A 10 -12.47 8.43 13.85
CA SER A 10 -11.16 7.77 13.74
C SER A 10 -10.54 8.07 12.39
N ARG A 11 -9.25 8.31 12.42
CA ARG A 11 -8.43 8.81 11.32
C ARG A 11 -8.19 7.72 10.26
N PRO A 12 -8.16 8.03 8.96
CA PRO A 12 -7.64 7.11 7.96
C PRO A 12 -6.14 6.86 8.22
N VAL A 13 -5.74 5.59 8.17
CA VAL A 13 -4.35 5.16 8.34
C VAL A 13 -3.78 4.86 6.96
N ASN A 14 -2.71 5.56 6.63
CA ASN A 14 -1.97 5.31 5.39
C ASN A 14 -0.90 4.26 5.65
N LEU A 15 -0.76 3.27 4.76
CA LEU A 15 0.36 2.35 4.77
C LEU A 15 1.68 3.11 4.56
N LEU A 16 1.65 4.18 3.76
CA LEU A 16 2.78 5.08 3.48
C LEU A 16 2.70 6.35 4.33
N ARG A 17 2.72 6.23 5.66
CA ARG A 17 2.74 7.39 6.56
C ARG A 17 4.17 7.83 6.85
N ALA A 18 4.81 8.42 5.84
CA ALA A 18 5.92 9.33 6.05
C ALA A 18 5.59 10.62 5.31
N ASP A 19 5.84 11.74 5.95
CA ASP A 19 5.74 13.04 5.29
C ASP A 19 6.68 13.01 4.09
N ALA A 20 6.17 13.32 2.90
CA ALA A 20 7.04 13.49 1.74
C ALA A 20 8.08 14.57 2.08
N PRO A 21 9.36 14.38 1.79
CA PRO A 21 10.39 15.32 2.17
C PRO A 21 10.09 16.70 1.58
N SER A 22 9.91 17.69 2.45
CA SER A 22 9.66 19.08 2.09
C SER A 22 10.91 19.83 1.63
N ALA A 23 12.09 19.19 1.67
CA ALA A 23 13.35 19.77 1.25
C ALA A 23 13.51 19.72 -0.28
N PRO A 24 14.10 20.74 -0.92
CA PRO A 24 14.43 20.68 -2.34
C PRO A 24 15.44 19.54 -2.56
N VAL A 25 14.98 18.48 -3.21
CA VAL A 25 15.85 17.38 -3.64
C VAL A 25 16.84 17.92 -4.67
N THR A 26 18.13 17.78 -4.42
CA THR A 26 19.16 18.13 -5.40
C THR A 26 19.09 17.11 -6.54
N ILE A 27 18.25 17.38 -7.54
CA ILE A 27 17.88 16.49 -8.65
C ILE A 27 19.09 16.10 -9.52
N ASN A 28 20.21 16.81 -9.40
CA ASN A 28 21.41 16.60 -10.22
C ASN A 28 22.12 15.23 -10.02
N MET A 29 21.74 14.43 -9.05
CA MET A 29 22.31 13.10 -8.79
C MET A 29 21.34 11.94 -9.01
N LEU A 30 20.05 12.21 -9.32
CA LEU A 30 19.07 11.18 -9.58
C LEU A 30 19.12 10.70 -11.02
N THR A 31 18.98 9.38 -11.21
CA THR A 31 18.76 8.80 -12.54
C THR A 31 17.39 9.26 -13.06
N TRP A 32 17.37 9.89 -14.22
CA TRP A 32 16.15 10.28 -14.90
C TRP A 32 15.73 9.18 -15.87
N LEU A 33 14.57 8.53 -15.60
CA LEU A 33 14.09 7.44 -16.43
C LEU A 33 13.52 7.95 -17.76
N GLN A 34 13.86 7.28 -18.83
CA GLN A 34 13.30 7.52 -20.15
C GLN A 34 11.97 6.76 -20.32
N ARG A 35 11.08 7.21 -21.20
CA ARG A 35 9.79 6.57 -21.40
C ARG A 35 9.86 5.23 -22.14
N ASP A 36 10.85 5.08 -22.99
CA ASP A 36 11.07 3.91 -23.86
C ASP A 36 11.96 2.82 -23.25
N ASP A 37 12.56 3.08 -22.07
CA ASP A 37 13.40 2.12 -21.36
C ASP A 37 12.79 1.84 -19.97
N LEU A 38 12.30 0.63 -19.76
CA LEU A 38 11.66 0.19 -18.51
C LEU A 38 12.67 -0.15 -17.40
N SER A 39 13.98 -0.07 -17.66
CA SER A 39 15.00 -0.38 -16.67
C SER A 39 15.02 0.62 -15.51
N PHE A 40 15.43 0.14 -14.35
CA PHE A 40 15.69 0.94 -13.17
C PHE A 40 17.16 0.85 -12.77
N PRO A 41 17.73 1.90 -12.15
CA PRO A 41 19.09 1.82 -11.63
C PRO A 41 19.16 0.78 -10.49
N PRO A 42 20.34 0.17 -10.24
CA PRO A 42 20.52 -0.76 -9.12
C PRO A 42 20.05 -0.16 -7.79
N LEU A 43 19.41 -0.97 -6.93
CA LEU A 43 18.81 -0.51 -5.67
C LEU A 43 19.83 0.12 -4.72
N GLU A 44 21.10 -0.25 -4.84
CA GLU A 44 22.22 0.29 -4.05
C GLU A 44 22.48 1.78 -4.34
N LYS A 45 21.99 2.28 -5.49
CA LYS A 45 22.04 3.70 -5.84
C LYS A 45 20.95 4.54 -5.17
N ALA A 46 19.98 3.92 -4.49
CA ALA A 46 18.98 4.67 -3.75
C ALA A 46 19.64 5.52 -2.66
N MET A 47 19.22 6.78 -2.59
CA MET A 47 19.77 7.75 -1.66
C MET A 47 19.53 7.32 -0.18
N ARG A 48 20.46 7.73 0.68
CA ARG A 48 20.29 7.57 2.13
C ARG A 48 19.43 8.68 2.73
N ASP A 49 19.51 9.86 2.14
CA ASP A 49 18.72 11.03 2.51
C ASP A 49 18.34 11.83 1.25
N PRO A 50 17.04 11.89 0.92
CA PRO A 50 15.93 11.19 1.56
C PRO A 50 16.01 9.67 1.34
N ASN A 51 15.71 8.90 2.41
CA ASN A 51 15.89 7.45 2.42
C ASN A 51 15.08 6.74 1.32
N GLY A 52 15.80 6.09 0.41
CA GLY A 52 15.22 5.23 -0.61
C GLY A 52 14.91 5.92 -1.94
N LEU A 53 15.12 7.23 -2.10
CA LEU A 53 14.91 7.86 -3.40
C LEU A 53 15.88 7.30 -4.44
N LEU A 54 15.33 6.64 -5.47
CA LEU A 54 16.09 5.86 -6.44
C LEU A 54 16.18 6.54 -7.80
N ALA A 55 15.07 7.04 -8.31
CA ALA A 55 15.00 7.62 -9.65
C ALA A 55 13.86 8.63 -9.77
N ALA A 56 13.88 9.42 -10.86
CA ALA A 56 12.83 10.34 -11.23
C ALA A 56 12.43 10.14 -12.70
N GLY A 57 11.26 10.61 -13.11
CA GLY A 57 10.77 10.53 -14.49
C GLY A 57 10.17 9.19 -14.88
N GLY A 58 10.17 8.85 -16.15
CA GLY A 58 9.43 7.72 -16.70
C GLY A 58 7.95 8.04 -16.88
N ASP A 59 7.10 7.03 -16.65
CA ASP A 59 5.64 7.11 -16.78
C ASP A 59 4.95 6.16 -15.78
N LEU A 60 3.61 6.12 -15.77
CA LEU A 60 2.80 5.23 -14.95
C LEU A 60 2.11 4.14 -15.78
N SER A 61 2.71 3.72 -16.90
CA SER A 61 2.20 2.59 -17.68
C SER A 61 2.19 1.31 -16.82
N PRO A 62 1.27 0.37 -17.06
CA PRO A 62 1.27 -0.91 -16.37
C PRO A 62 2.62 -1.62 -16.44
N GLU A 63 3.28 -1.60 -17.60
CA GLU A 63 4.59 -2.21 -17.82
C GLU A 63 5.67 -1.59 -16.92
N ARG A 64 5.69 -0.27 -16.81
CA ARG A 64 6.60 0.46 -15.93
C ARG A 64 6.34 0.14 -14.46
N LEU A 65 5.09 0.14 -14.05
CA LEU A 65 4.72 -0.18 -12.66
C LEU A 65 5.11 -1.61 -12.31
N LEU A 66 4.83 -2.59 -13.19
CA LEU A 66 5.24 -3.97 -12.98
C LEU A 66 6.77 -4.11 -12.92
N ALA A 67 7.51 -3.42 -13.80
CA ALA A 67 8.96 -3.41 -13.77
C ALA A 67 9.48 -2.82 -12.45
N ALA A 68 8.86 -1.76 -11.93
CA ALA A 68 9.22 -1.13 -10.67
C ALA A 68 9.04 -2.08 -9.48
N TYR A 69 7.86 -2.70 -9.34
CA TYR A 69 7.60 -3.64 -8.24
C TYR A 69 8.50 -4.87 -8.33
N ARG A 70 8.76 -5.40 -9.53
CA ARG A 70 9.72 -6.48 -9.75
C ARG A 70 11.13 -6.09 -9.35
N HIS A 71 11.51 -4.85 -9.58
CA HIS A 71 12.82 -4.32 -9.20
C HIS A 71 12.93 -4.03 -7.68
N GLY A 72 11.80 -3.87 -6.97
CA GLY A 72 11.76 -3.58 -5.54
C GLY A 72 11.58 -2.09 -5.23
N CYS A 73 11.14 -1.29 -6.19
CA CYS A 73 10.80 0.11 -5.99
C CYS A 73 9.33 0.38 -6.32
N PHE A 74 8.82 1.54 -5.88
CA PHE A 74 7.45 1.97 -6.04
C PHE A 74 7.36 3.47 -6.31
N PRO A 75 6.28 3.94 -6.98
CA PRO A 75 6.08 5.36 -7.23
C PRO A 75 5.53 6.06 -5.99
N TRP A 76 6.10 7.21 -5.64
CA TRP A 76 5.54 8.07 -4.59
C TRP A 76 5.99 9.52 -4.83
N TYR A 77 5.04 10.39 -5.11
CA TYR A 77 5.26 11.81 -5.43
C TYR A 77 4.01 12.61 -5.10
N GLN A 78 4.14 13.93 -5.00
CA GLN A 78 3.04 14.86 -4.79
C GLN A 78 2.69 15.60 -6.09
N GLU A 79 1.51 16.17 -6.16
CA GLU A 79 1.11 17.04 -7.26
C GLU A 79 2.13 18.18 -7.44
N GLY A 80 2.51 18.45 -8.69
CA GLY A 80 3.55 19.44 -9.02
C GLY A 80 4.98 18.93 -8.90
N GLN A 81 5.21 17.74 -8.36
CA GLN A 81 6.52 17.09 -8.39
C GLN A 81 6.67 16.19 -9.63
N PRO A 82 7.91 15.94 -10.08
CA PRO A 82 8.14 14.87 -11.04
C PRO A 82 7.76 13.52 -10.43
N LEU A 83 7.47 12.54 -11.26
CA LEU A 83 7.29 11.16 -10.82
C LEU A 83 8.58 10.66 -10.16
N LEU A 84 8.50 10.19 -8.92
CA LEU A 84 9.62 9.74 -8.11
C LEU A 84 9.46 8.26 -7.75
N TRP A 85 10.58 7.52 -7.76
CA TRP A 85 10.64 6.09 -7.50
C TRP A 85 11.49 5.81 -6.27
N TRP A 86 10.99 4.96 -5.36
CA TRP A 86 11.54 4.77 -4.03
C TRP A 86 11.81 3.31 -3.71
N SER A 87 12.92 3.05 -3.06
CA SER A 87 13.24 1.76 -2.44
C SER A 87 13.92 2.00 -1.09
N PRO A 88 13.14 2.16 0.00
CA PRO A 88 13.67 2.44 1.33
C PRO A 88 14.56 1.30 1.88
N ASP A 89 15.50 1.66 2.74
CA ASP A 89 16.31 0.72 3.51
C ASP A 89 16.41 1.21 4.97
N PRO A 90 15.83 0.47 5.94
CA PRO A 90 15.20 -0.84 5.80
C PRO A 90 13.82 -0.78 5.12
N ARG A 91 13.37 -1.93 4.59
CA ARG A 91 12.03 -2.14 4.06
C ARG A 91 11.11 -2.70 5.14
N THR A 92 9.92 -2.14 5.30
CA THR A 92 8.93 -2.70 6.23
C THR A 92 8.07 -3.74 5.55
N VAL A 93 7.97 -4.92 6.16
CA VAL A 93 7.21 -6.06 5.64
C VAL A 93 6.40 -6.73 6.75
N LEU A 94 5.35 -7.46 6.37
CA LEU A 94 4.62 -8.36 7.24
C LEU A 94 4.64 -9.76 6.61
N TYR A 95 5.03 -10.75 7.40
CA TYR A 95 4.85 -12.15 7.03
C TYR A 95 3.46 -12.59 7.45
N PRO A 96 2.61 -13.14 6.55
CA PRO A 96 1.22 -13.49 6.90
C PRO A 96 1.09 -14.42 8.11
N GLU A 97 2.08 -15.29 8.32
CA GLU A 97 2.14 -16.21 9.46
C GLU A 97 2.42 -15.50 10.80
N GLU A 98 2.99 -14.29 10.75
CA GLU A 98 3.36 -13.49 11.94
C GLU A 98 2.27 -12.45 12.29
N LEU A 99 1.08 -12.53 11.67
CA LEU A 99 -0.01 -11.60 11.94
C LEU A 99 -0.39 -11.60 13.42
N HIS A 100 -0.31 -10.44 14.04
CA HIS A 100 -0.79 -10.21 15.40
C HIS A 100 -2.14 -9.46 15.40
N VAL A 101 -3.14 -10.03 16.04
CA VAL A 101 -4.46 -9.42 16.20
C VAL A 101 -4.74 -9.21 17.69
N SER A 102 -4.92 -7.95 18.11
CA SER A 102 -5.23 -7.65 19.51
C SER A 102 -6.54 -8.30 19.95
N ARG A 103 -6.65 -8.67 21.23
CA ARG A 103 -7.86 -9.32 21.79
C ARG A 103 -9.14 -8.50 21.55
N SER A 104 -9.04 -7.17 21.68
CA SER A 104 -10.18 -6.26 21.46
C SER A 104 -10.65 -6.25 20.00
N LEU A 105 -9.70 -6.18 19.05
CA LEU A 105 -10.02 -6.23 17.63
C LEU A 105 -10.60 -7.60 17.25
N GLY A 106 -9.98 -8.70 17.68
CA GLY A 106 -10.46 -10.05 17.42
C GLY A 106 -11.87 -10.31 17.97
N LYS A 107 -12.20 -9.76 19.15
CA LYS A 107 -13.57 -9.81 19.68
C LYS A 107 -14.56 -9.08 18.76
N LYS A 108 -14.20 -7.89 18.30
CA LYS A 108 -15.05 -7.06 17.43
C LYS A 108 -15.28 -7.71 16.06
N LEU A 109 -14.25 -8.33 15.48
CA LEU A 109 -14.36 -9.07 14.22
C LEU A 109 -15.34 -10.24 14.35
N ARG A 110 -15.24 -11.05 15.42
CA ARG A 110 -16.16 -12.15 15.68
C ARG A 110 -17.60 -11.73 15.94
N GLN A 111 -17.84 -10.49 16.34
CA GLN A 111 -19.20 -9.95 16.52
C GLN A 111 -19.88 -9.55 15.20
N GLY A 112 -19.21 -9.69 14.06
CA GLY A 112 -19.79 -9.40 12.75
C GLY A 112 -20.12 -7.92 12.51
N ALA A 113 -19.34 -7.00 13.13
CA ALA A 113 -19.57 -5.56 13.02
C ALA A 113 -19.39 -5.02 11.58
N PHE A 114 -18.73 -5.79 10.71
CA PHE A 114 -18.46 -5.45 9.32
C PHE A 114 -18.69 -6.64 8.40
N SER A 115 -19.14 -6.39 7.18
CA SER A 115 -19.01 -7.34 6.07
C SER A 115 -17.84 -6.93 5.18
N ILE A 116 -17.13 -7.92 4.64
CA ILE A 116 -15.91 -7.69 3.85
C ILE A 116 -16.05 -8.37 2.50
N THR A 117 -15.70 -7.63 1.45
CA THR A 117 -15.66 -8.13 0.07
C THR A 117 -14.28 -7.89 -0.54
N PHE A 118 -14.01 -8.54 -1.66
CA PHE A 118 -12.81 -8.36 -2.44
C PHE A 118 -13.20 -7.96 -3.85
N ASP A 119 -12.51 -6.99 -4.44
CA ASP A 119 -12.65 -6.53 -5.82
C ASP A 119 -14.06 -6.10 -6.27
N LYS A 120 -14.97 -5.88 -5.31
CA LYS A 120 -16.35 -5.49 -5.60
C LYS A 120 -16.48 -4.00 -5.94
N ALA A 121 -15.64 -3.15 -5.36
CA ALA A 121 -15.71 -1.70 -5.48
C ALA A 121 -14.33 -1.04 -5.48
N PHE A 122 -13.41 -1.54 -6.32
CA PHE A 122 -12.02 -1.08 -6.39
C PHE A 122 -11.91 0.44 -6.55
N ARG A 123 -12.71 1.03 -7.46
CA ARG A 123 -12.73 2.49 -7.67
C ARG A 123 -13.10 3.24 -6.41
N ASP A 124 -14.14 2.82 -5.69
CA ASP A 124 -14.60 3.50 -4.48
C ASP A 124 -13.58 3.39 -3.34
N VAL A 125 -12.85 2.26 -3.26
CA VAL A 125 -11.73 2.10 -2.32
C VAL A 125 -10.59 3.04 -2.68
N LEU A 126 -10.23 3.15 -3.95
CA LEU A 126 -9.17 4.03 -4.43
C LEU A 126 -9.50 5.50 -4.15
N GLU A 127 -10.73 5.93 -4.45
CA GLU A 127 -11.24 7.27 -4.12
C GLU A 127 -11.27 7.52 -2.61
N GLY A 128 -11.67 6.52 -1.82
CA GLY A 128 -11.62 6.58 -0.35
C GLY A 128 -10.19 6.78 0.18
N CYS A 129 -9.21 6.13 -0.44
CA CYS A 129 -7.78 6.30 -0.11
C CYS A 129 -7.21 7.64 -0.56
N ALA A 130 -7.70 8.18 -1.68
CA ALA A 130 -7.31 9.49 -2.22
C ALA A 130 -7.99 10.67 -1.52
N GLY A 131 -9.03 10.43 -0.74
CA GLY A 131 -9.85 11.45 -0.09
C GLY A 131 -9.08 12.41 0.81
N PRO A 132 -9.68 13.58 1.14
CA PRO A 132 -9.03 14.61 1.94
C PRO A 132 -8.60 14.08 3.30
N ARG A 133 -7.37 14.42 3.68
CA ARG A 133 -6.77 14.06 4.96
C ARG A 133 -6.78 15.28 5.87
N ASN A 134 -7.23 15.12 7.11
CA ASN A 134 -7.40 16.22 8.07
C ASN A 134 -6.10 16.97 8.43
N TYR A 135 -4.94 16.66 7.81
CA TYR A 135 -3.61 17.20 8.20
C TYR A 135 -2.66 17.53 7.04
N THR A 136 -3.05 17.30 5.78
CA THR A 136 -2.23 17.66 4.62
C THR A 136 -3.11 18.21 3.51
N ASP A 137 -2.69 19.32 2.90
CA ASP A 137 -3.39 19.97 1.78
C ASP A 137 -3.24 19.21 0.44
N GLY A 138 -2.97 17.89 0.46
CA GLY A 138 -2.83 17.09 -0.75
C GLY A 138 -2.84 15.60 -0.50
N THR A 139 -3.07 14.84 -1.56
CA THR A 139 -2.91 13.39 -1.60
C THR A 139 -1.80 13.02 -2.59
N TRP A 140 -1.01 11.97 -2.27
CA TRP A 140 -0.07 11.42 -3.23
C TRP A 140 -0.76 10.51 -4.26
N ILE A 141 -2.02 10.12 -4.00
CA ILE A 141 -2.83 9.33 -4.95
C ILE A 141 -3.49 10.30 -5.93
N THR A 142 -2.66 10.88 -6.79
CA THR A 142 -3.10 11.83 -7.83
C THR A 142 -4.02 11.16 -8.85
N LEU A 143 -4.74 11.94 -9.68
CA LEU A 143 -5.58 11.38 -10.73
C LEU A 143 -4.82 10.43 -11.68
N PRO A 144 -3.59 10.76 -12.16
CA PRO A 144 -2.80 9.81 -12.94
C PRO A 144 -2.47 8.52 -12.21
N MET A 145 -2.21 8.56 -10.89
CA MET A 145 -2.01 7.36 -10.07
C MET A 145 -3.29 6.52 -10.00
N GLN A 146 -4.44 7.16 -9.77
CA GLN A 146 -5.73 6.44 -9.73
C GLN A 146 -6.00 5.72 -11.04
N GLU A 147 -5.81 6.39 -12.17
CA GLU A 147 -5.98 5.80 -13.50
C GLU A 147 -5.03 4.61 -13.74
N ALA A 148 -3.78 4.75 -13.30
CA ALA A 148 -2.77 3.70 -13.43
C ALA A 148 -3.15 2.45 -12.62
N TYR A 149 -3.57 2.60 -11.36
CA TYR A 149 -3.98 1.46 -10.54
C TYR A 149 -5.32 0.85 -10.98
N LEU A 150 -6.24 1.64 -11.53
CA LEU A 150 -7.44 1.11 -12.20
C LEU A 150 -7.10 0.22 -13.39
N LYS A 151 -6.10 0.59 -14.19
CA LYS A 151 -5.61 -0.26 -15.30
C LYS A 151 -4.99 -1.56 -14.76
N LEU A 152 -4.20 -1.50 -13.70
CA LEU A 152 -3.65 -2.70 -13.05
C LEU A 152 -4.76 -3.60 -12.49
N HIS A 153 -5.83 -3.02 -11.96
CA HIS A 153 -6.99 -3.79 -11.51
C HIS A 153 -7.69 -4.50 -12.68
N GLN A 154 -7.92 -3.79 -13.79
CA GLN A 154 -8.49 -4.41 -15.02
C GLN A 154 -7.63 -5.54 -15.58
N LEU A 155 -6.31 -5.52 -15.34
CA LEU A 155 -5.38 -6.58 -15.69
C LEU A 155 -5.32 -7.71 -14.65
N GLY A 156 -6.11 -7.64 -13.56
CA GLY A 156 -6.12 -8.65 -12.50
C GLY A 156 -4.87 -8.65 -11.63
N ILE A 157 -4.20 -7.50 -11.49
CA ILE A 157 -2.94 -7.34 -10.75
C ILE A 157 -3.16 -6.53 -9.47
N ALA A 158 -3.95 -5.46 -9.54
CA ALA A 158 -4.32 -4.68 -8.37
C ALA A 158 -5.67 -5.14 -7.83
N HIS A 159 -5.76 -5.28 -6.51
CA HIS A 159 -6.90 -5.82 -5.81
C HIS A 159 -7.31 -4.94 -4.63
N SER A 160 -8.59 -4.93 -4.32
CA SER A 160 -9.15 -4.18 -3.20
C SER A 160 -9.82 -5.08 -2.16
N VAL A 161 -9.89 -4.56 -0.96
CA VAL A 161 -10.70 -5.09 0.13
C VAL A 161 -11.64 -3.98 0.58
N GLU A 162 -12.91 -4.25 0.53
CA GLU A 162 -13.96 -3.34 0.96
C GLU A 162 -14.46 -3.75 2.35
N VAL A 163 -14.68 -2.76 3.19
CA VAL A 163 -15.26 -2.93 4.51
C VAL A 163 -16.58 -2.18 4.57
N TRP A 164 -17.67 -2.94 4.75
CA TRP A 164 -19.03 -2.44 4.73
C TRP A 164 -19.65 -2.47 6.12
N GLN A 165 -20.47 -1.50 6.41
CA GLN A 165 -21.36 -1.45 7.56
C GLN A 165 -22.69 -0.83 7.10
N ASP A 166 -23.80 -1.55 7.31
CA ASP A 166 -25.13 -1.11 6.87
C ASP A 166 -25.13 -0.68 5.38
N GLU A 167 -24.58 -1.54 4.51
CA GLU A 167 -24.43 -1.33 3.06
C GLU A 167 -23.58 -0.10 2.65
N ARG A 168 -22.93 0.54 3.61
CA ARG A 168 -22.05 1.70 3.35
C ARG A 168 -20.59 1.28 3.39
N LEU A 169 -19.82 1.74 2.42
CA LEU A 169 -18.37 1.56 2.40
C LEU A 169 -17.75 2.42 3.50
N VAL A 170 -17.32 1.81 4.61
CA VAL A 170 -16.79 2.49 5.79
C VAL A 170 -15.28 2.36 5.96
N GLY A 171 -14.64 1.56 5.14
CA GLY A 171 -13.19 1.38 5.09
C GLY A 171 -12.80 0.53 3.90
N GLY A 172 -11.52 0.43 3.66
CA GLY A 172 -10.96 -0.40 2.61
C GLY A 172 -9.48 -0.19 2.46
N LEU A 173 -8.89 -1.01 1.65
CA LEU A 173 -7.49 -0.94 1.26
C LEU A 173 -7.30 -1.55 -0.12
N TYR A 174 -6.19 -1.22 -0.78
CA TYR A 174 -5.82 -1.83 -2.04
C TYR A 174 -4.32 -2.10 -2.12
N GLY A 175 -3.95 -2.95 -3.03
CA GLY A 175 -2.56 -3.30 -3.30
C GLY A 175 -2.43 -4.17 -4.54
N LEU A 176 -1.22 -4.64 -4.81
CA LEU A 176 -0.91 -5.50 -5.95
C LEU A 176 -0.58 -6.90 -5.47
N ALA A 177 -1.07 -7.91 -6.20
CA ALA A 177 -0.67 -9.31 -6.02
C ALA A 177 0.21 -9.73 -7.20
N MET A 178 1.45 -10.13 -6.92
CA MET A 178 2.40 -10.59 -7.93
C MET A 178 3.10 -11.85 -7.42
N GLY A 179 2.94 -12.96 -8.10
CA GLY A 179 3.40 -14.24 -7.61
C GLY A 179 2.81 -14.57 -6.24
N ARG A 180 3.66 -14.83 -5.25
CA ARG A 180 3.27 -15.06 -3.85
C ARG A 180 3.57 -13.86 -2.94
N LEU A 181 3.58 -12.65 -3.49
CA LEU A 181 3.84 -11.41 -2.78
C LEU A 181 2.67 -10.45 -2.96
N PHE A 182 2.33 -9.73 -1.90
CA PHE A 182 1.34 -8.67 -1.92
C PHE A 182 2.00 -7.33 -1.58
N PHE A 183 1.78 -6.32 -2.37
CA PHE A 183 2.27 -4.96 -2.16
C PHE A 183 1.11 -4.09 -1.70
N GLY A 184 1.08 -3.76 -0.41
CA GLY A 184 0.04 -2.89 0.14
C GLY A 184 0.29 -1.44 -0.24
N GLU A 185 -0.70 -0.76 -0.81
CA GLU A 185 -0.56 0.62 -1.28
C GLU A 185 -1.15 1.63 -0.32
N SER A 186 -2.42 1.52 -0.03
CA SER A 186 -3.09 2.47 0.84
C SER A 186 -4.33 1.88 1.49
N MET A 187 -4.75 2.48 2.61
CA MET A 187 -6.00 2.14 3.28
C MET A 187 -6.68 3.40 3.82
N PHE A 188 -7.99 3.32 3.96
CA PHE A 188 -8.79 4.36 4.59
C PHE A 188 -9.78 3.78 5.61
N SER A 189 -10.27 4.61 6.53
CA SER A 189 -11.24 4.22 7.54
C SER A 189 -12.15 5.40 7.85
N ARG A 190 -13.44 5.23 7.62
CA ARG A 190 -14.50 6.19 8.01
C ARG A 190 -15.12 5.84 9.36
N THR A 191 -15.00 4.59 9.76
CA THR A 191 -15.49 4.06 11.05
C THR A 191 -14.33 3.43 11.82
N THR A 192 -14.36 3.53 13.15
CA THR A 192 -13.32 2.97 14.03
C THR A 192 -13.07 1.49 13.75
N ASP A 193 -11.83 1.13 13.49
CA ASP A 193 -11.33 -0.21 13.22
C ASP A 193 -11.75 -0.80 11.86
N ALA A 194 -12.46 -0.07 10.98
CA ALA A 194 -12.84 -0.60 9.68
C ALA A 194 -11.63 -1.02 8.84
N SER A 195 -10.63 -0.14 8.66
CA SER A 195 -9.42 -0.51 7.90
C SER A 195 -8.64 -1.66 8.55
N LYS A 196 -8.66 -1.74 9.89
CA LYS A 196 -8.02 -2.86 10.60
C LYS A 196 -8.73 -4.18 10.32
N ALA A 197 -10.07 -4.16 10.27
CA ALA A 197 -10.87 -5.33 9.93
C ALA A 197 -10.54 -5.82 8.52
N GLY A 198 -10.54 -4.92 7.54
CA GLY A 198 -10.14 -5.24 6.17
C GLY A 198 -8.72 -5.78 6.06
N PHE A 199 -7.78 -5.16 6.77
CA PHE A 199 -6.38 -5.59 6.76
C PHE A 199 -6.20 -7.00 7.37
N VAL A 200 -6.80 -7.28 8.53
CA VAL A 200 -6.75 -8.61 9.15
C VAL A 200 -7.33 -9.66 8.21
N THR A 201 -8.52 -9.41 7.66
CA THR A 201 -9.16 -10.36 6.73
C THR A 201 -8.33 -10.59 5.47
N LEU A 202 -7.69 -9.53 4.92
CA LEU A 202 -6.76 -9.70 3.81
C LEU A 202 -5.58 -10.60 4.18
N VAL A 203 -4.92 -10.32 5.31
CA VAL A 203 -3.73 -11.09 5.72
C VAL A 203 -4.06 -12.55 5.98
N GLU A 204 -5.20 -12.84 6.63
CA GLU A 204 -5.69 -14.21 6.81
C GLU A 204 -5.94 -14.90 5.47
N ARG A 205 -6.57 -14.21 4.52
CA ARG A 205 -6.81 -14.74 3.17
C ARG A 205 -5.51 -14.95 2.39
N LEU A 206 -4.56 -14.02 2.48
CA LEU A 206 -3.25 -14.17 1.85
C LEU A 206 -2.45 -15.34 2.44
N ARG A 207 -2.55 -15.58 3.74
CA ARG A 207 -1.96 -16.75 4.40
C ARG A 207 -2.58 -18.05 3.85
N ASP A 208 -3.90 -18.12 3.75
CA ASP A 208 -4.61 -19.28 3.20
C ASP A 208 -4.25 -19.54 1.74
N TRP A 209 -3.92 -18.51 0.98
CA TRP A 209 -3.42 -18.57 -0.39
C TRP A 209 -1.89 -18.74 -0.47
N GLU A 210 -1.24 -19.00 0.66
CA GLU A 210 0.20 -19.25 0.77
C GLU A 210 1.11 -18.09 0.32
N PHE A 211 0.63 -16.85 0.38
CA PHE A 211 1.49 -15.69 0.17
C PHE A 211 2.61 -15.67 1.23
N LYS A 212 3.79 -15.25 0.81
CA LYS A 212 5.00 -15.33 1.64
C LYS A 212 5.35 -14.02 2.32
N LEU A 213 4.93 -12.89 1.74
CA LEU A 213 5.26 -11.59 2.28
C LEU A 213 4.26 -10.53 1.81
N ILE A 214 3.95 -9.60 2.70
CA ILE A 214 3.25 -8.36 2.40
C ILE A 214 4.26 -7.22 2.51
N ASP A 215 4.50 -6.54 1.41
CA ASP A 215 5.29 -5.31 1.39
C ASP A 215 4.48 -4.16 1.95
N CYS A 216 4.94 -3.59 3.04
CA CYS A 216 4.33 -2.43 3.72
C CYS A 216 5.13 -1.15 3.46
N GLN A 217 6.16 -1.20 2.64
CA GLN A 217 7.11 -0.15 2.24
C GLN A 217 7.79 0.53 3.43
N MET A 218 7.04 1.29 4.23
CA MET A 218 7.58 2.13 5.30
C MET A 218 7.00 1.77 6.67
N HIS A 219 7.77 2.02 7.71
CA HIS A 219 7.36 1.74 9.08
C HIS A 219 6.26 2.70 9.55
N THR A 220 5.21 2.13 10.14
CA THR A 220 4.21 2.85 10.92
C THR A 220 3.88 2.08 12.19
N GLN A 221 3.54 2.77 13.28
CA GLN A 221 3.10 2.11 14.52
C GLN A 221 1.86 1.25 14.30
N HIS A 222 0.99 1.66 13.37
CA HIS A 222 -0.20 0.91 13.00
C HIS A 222 0.17 -0.48 12.43
N LEU A 223 1.06 -0.54 11.44
CA LEU A 223 1.51 -1.79 10.83
C LEU A 223 2.34 -2.63 11.82
N ALA A 224 3.19 -1.99 12.62
CA ALA A 224 3.94 -2.67 13.66
C ALA A 224 3.02 -3.36 14.70
N SER A 225 1.84 -2.79 14.99
CA SER A 225 0.85 -3.41 15.88
C SER A 225 0.28 -4.72 15.33
N PHE A 226 0.40 -4.98 14.02
CA PHE A 226 0.02 -6.22 13.35
C PHE A 226 1.19 -7.19 13.16
N GLY A 227 2.39 -6.84 13.62
CA GLY A 227 3.58 -7.67 13.48
C GLY A 227 4.50 -7.27 12.31
N ALA A 228 4.19 -6.18 11.59
CA ALA A 228 5.09 -5.71 10.55
C ALA A 228 6.44 -5.27 11.15
N ARG A 229 7.51 -5.63 10.47
CA ARG A 229 8.89 -5.36 10.90
C ARG A 229 9.79 -4.93 9.76
N ALA A 230 10.86 -4.25 10.11
CA ALA A 230 11.88 -3.80 9.17
C ALA A 230 12.85 -4.93 8.84
N ILE A 231 13.17 -5.08 7.55
CA ILE A 231 14.22 -5.97 7.04
C ILE A 231 15.17 -5.18 6.14
N PRO A 232 16.45 -5.59 6.01
CA PRO A 232 17.35 -4.98 5.04
C PRO A 232 16.77 -5.05 3.62
N ARG A 233 16.90 -3.98 2.84
CA ARG A 233 16.46 -3.94 1.44
C ARG A 233 17.03 -5.09 0.61
N GLN A 234 18.27 -5.49 0.85
CA GLN A 234 18.88 -6.64 0.19
C GLN A 234 18.14 -7.94 0.47
N THR A 235 17.66 -8.15 1.71
CA THR A 235 16.84 -9.31 2.07
C THR A 235 15.50 -9.26 1.34
N PHE A 236 14.88 -8.09 1.27
CA PHE A 236 13.66 -7.88 0.50
C PHE A 236 13.86 -8.19 -0.99
N ALA A 237 14.93 -7.70 -1.62
CA ALA A 237 15.24 -7.98 -3.02
C ALA A 237 15.44 -9.48 -3.31
N LYS A 238 16.06 -10.21 -2.40
CA LYS A 238 16.19 -11.69 -2.50
C LYS A 238 14.83 -12.37 -2.42
N THR A 239 13.94 -11.90 -1.56
CA THR A 239 12.56 -12.42 -1.43
C THR A 239 11.77 -12.18 -2.71
N LEU A 240 11.91 -10.98 -3.33
CA LEU A 240 11.29 -10.70 -4.63
C LEU A 240 11.78 -11.70 -5.68
N ALA A 241 13.08 -11.85 -5.84
CA ALA A 241 13.67 -12.76 -6.83
C ALA A 241 13.21 -14.22 -6.68
N HIS A 242 12.83 -14.62 -5.48
CA HIS A 242 12.39 -15.99 -5.20
C HIS A 242 10.89 -16.20 -5.46
N TYR A 243 10.03 -15.25 -5.07
CA TYR A 243 8.60 -15.49 -4.99
C TYR A 243 7.74 -14.75 -6.03
N LEU A 244 8.30 -13.79 -6.77
CA LEU A 244 7.52 -13.00 -7.75
C LEU A 244 7.00 -13.82 -8.93
N ASP A 245 7.72 -14.85 -9.34
CA ASP A 245 7.36 -15.70 -10.48
C ASP A 245 6.77 -17.06 -10.03
N GLU A 246 6.62 -17.29 -8.72
CA GLU A 246 5.90 -18.45 -8.24
C GLU A 246 4.39 -18.30 -8.48
N PRO A 247 3.72 -19.35 -8.99
CA PRO A 247 2.29 -19.29 -9.22
C PRO A 247 1.52 -19.09 -7.91
N SER A 248 0.54 -18.21 -7.93
CA SER A 248 -0.38 -18.00 -6.82
C SER A 248 -1.64 -18.84 -6.98
N THR A 249 -2.19 -19.30 -5.85
CA THR A 249 -3.49 -19.96 -5.78
C THR A 249 -4.63 -18.98 -5.49
N ALA A 250 -4.33 -17.69 -5.43
CA ALA A 250 -5.29 -16.63 -5.10
C ALA A 250 -6.47 -16.59 -6.07
N ARG A 251 -7.66 -16.42 -5.51
CA ARG A 251 -8.90 -16.19 -6.24
C ARG A 251 -9.54 -14.92 -5.70
N TRP A 252 -9.31 -13.84 -6.43
CA TRP A 252 -9.86 -12.51 -6.12
C TRP A 252 -11.26 -12.38 -6.74
N GLU A 253 -12.21 -13.15 -6.24
CA GLU A 253 -13.60 -13.08 -6.69
C GLU A 253 -14.39 -12.16 -5.74
N PRO A 254 -15.33 -11.33 -6.28
CA PRO A 254 -16.19 -10.45 -5.48
C PRO A 254 -17.06 -11.20 -4.48
#